data_72aff7e70ad76248637054633f8b86fd
#
_entry.id   72aff7e70ad76248637054633f8b86fd
#
_cell.length_a   1.000
_cell.length_b   1.000
_cell.length_c   1.000
_cell.angle_alpha   90.00
_cell.angle_beta   90.00
_cell.angle_gamma   90.00
#
_symmetry.space_group_name_H-M   'P 1'
#
loop_
_entity.id
_entity.type
_entity.pdbx_description
1 polymer ?
#
loop_
_entity_poly.entity_id
_entity_poly.type
_entity_poly.pdbx_seq_one_letter_code
_entity_poly.pdbx_strand_id
1 'polypeptide(L)'
;MRSILASLSALGTIIALAVSPAKAATAEPTSSAYQWLTLIDNQKYAESWAEGSVLFRVRVTEKSWESTTSIFREAVGHIVWRDVDSVSLVGELPNMPDGQYATVRYRSKFERKTDCIEIVNLTLENGLWRVASYTIK
;
A
#
# COMPACT_ATOMS: atom_id res chain seq x y z
N MET A 1 -77.66 -0.95 23.01
CA MET A 1 -76.65 -1.23 22.00
C MET A 1 -75.35 -0.62 22.42
N ARG A 2 -74.41 -1.42 22.82
CA ARG A 2 -73.07 -0.92 23.20
C ARG A 2 -72.10 -1.42 22.17
N SER A 3 -71.52 -0.47 21.41
CA SER A 3 -70.44 -0.73 20.47
C SER A 3 -69.16 -0.83 21.23
N ILE A 4 -68.51 -1.99 21.17
CA ILE A 4 -67.16 -2.18 21.73
C ILE A 4 -66.18 -1.94 20.60
N LEU A 5 -65.48 -0.80 20.65
CA LEU A 5 -64.32 -0.51 19.79
C LEU A 5 -63.09 -1.18 20.40
N ALA A 6 -62.65 -2.27 19.76
CA ALA A 6 -61.39 -2.89 20.08
C ALA A 6 -60.28 -2.14 19.39
N SER A 7 -59.47 -1.41 20.14
CA SER A 7 -58.21 -0.82 19.67
C SER A 7 -57.15 -1.88 19.56
N LEU A 8 -56.80 -2.25 18.34
CA LEU A 8 -55.60 -3.05 18.07
C LEU A 8 -54.39 -2.13 18.08
N SER A 9 -53.63 -2.14 19.17
CA SER A 9 -52.31 -1.54 19.20
C SER A 9 -51.29 -2.51 18.58
N ALA A 10 -50.93 -2.25 17.35
CA ALA A 10 -49.82 -2.96 16.72
C ALA A 10 -48.49 -2.40 17.26
N LEU A 11 -47.88 -3.11 18.19
CA LEU A 11 -46.50 -2.85 18.58
C LEU A 11 -45.61 -3.29 17.41
N GLY A 12 -45.16 -2.31 16.59
CA GLY A 12 -44.14 -2.53 15.61
C GLY A 12 -42.78 -2.69 16.31
N THR A 13 -42.31 -3.91 16.39
CA THR A 13 -40.93 -4.16 16.85
C THR A 13 -39.96 -3.69 15.79
N ILE A 14 -39.34 -2.54 16.00
CA ILE A 14 -38.25 -2.07 15.15
C ILE A 14 -37.01 -2.90 15.52
N ILE A 15 -36.66 -3.87 14.68
CA ILE A 15 -35.41 -4.60 14.77
C ILE A 15 -34.36 -3.65 14.21
N ALA A 16 -33.65 -2.96 15.10
CA ALA A 16 -32.46 -2.22 14.72
C ALA A 16 -31.37 -3.24 14.39
N LEU A 17 -31.12 -3.45 13.10
CA LEU A 17 -29.94 -4.15 12.63
C LEU A 17 -28.74 -3.30 13.00
N ALA A 18 -28.02 -3.70 14.05
CA ALA A 18 -26.74 -3.13 14.39
C ALA A 18 -25.74 -3.52 13.29
N VAL A 19 -25.49 -2.60 12.36
CA VAL A 19 -24.39 -2.74 11.41
C VAL A 19 -23.11 -2.53 12.21
N SER A 20 -22.43 -3.62 12.58
CA SER A 20 -21.09 -3.51 13.13
C SER A 20 -20.20 -2.82 12.10
N PRO A 21 -19.42 -1.78 12.49
CA PRO A 21 -18.47 -1.19 11.56
C PRO A 21 -17.53 -2.29 11.10
N ALA A 22 -17.50 -2.55 9.78
CA ALA A 22 -16.55 -3.47 9.20
C ALA A 22 -15.17 -2.97 9.60
N LYS A 23 -14.36 -3.81 10.27
CA LYS A 23 -12.95 -3.52 10.53
C LYS A 23 -12.33 -3.16 9.19
N ALA A 24 -11.83 -1.93 9.06
CA ALA A 24 -11.19 -1.49 7.83
C ALA A 24 -10.14 -2.54 7.45
N ALA A 25 -10.32 -3.19 6.28
CA ALA A 25 -9.39 -4.19 5.81
C ALA A 25 -8.04 -3.52 5.65
N THR A 26 -7.01 -4.04 6.35
CA THR A 26 -5.63 -3.59 6.15
C THR A 26 -5.30 -3.80 4.67
N ALA A 27 -4.87 -2.76 3.97
CA ALA A 27 -4.50 -2.87 2.57
C ALA A 27 -3.45 -3.96 2.40
N GLU A 28 -3.63 -4.82 1.41
CA GLU A 28 -2.66 -5.85 1.07
C GLU A 28 -1.31 -5.21 0.71
N PRO A 29 -0.16 -5.83 1.07
CA PRO A 29 1.15 -5.29 0.75
C PRO A 29 1.35 -5.00 -0.74
N THR A 30 0.83 -5.87 -1.59
CA THR A 30 0.88 -5.72 -3.06
C THR A 30 0.17 -4.46 -3.54
N SER A 31 -1.00 -4.17 -2.97
CA SER A 31 -1.76 -2.95 -3.30
C SER A 31 -1.00 -1.69 -2.87
N SER A 32 -0.45 -1.70 -1.66
CA SER A 32 0.35 -0.58 -1.16
C SER A 32 1.61 -0.34 -1.99
N ALA A 33 2.32 -1.41 -2.35
CA ALA A 33 3.50 -1.34 -3.20
C ALA A 33 3.15 -0.80 -4.59
N TYR A 34 2.07 -1.27 -5.20
CA TYR A 34 1.63 -0.82 -6.52
C TYR A 34 1.25 0.67 -6.53
N GLN A 35 0.48 1.10 -5.55
CA GLN A 35 0.10 2.53 -5.42
C GLN A 35 1.33 3.41 -5.27
N TRP A 36 2.30 2.99 -4.46
CA TRP A 36 3.54 3.72 -4.28
C TRP A 36 4.38 3.77 -5.57
N LEU A 37 4.50 2.64 -6.28
CA LEU A 37 5.20 2.59 -7.58
C LEU A 37 4.53 3.47 -8.63
N THR A 38 3.21 3.63 -8.58
CA THR A 38 2.48 4.54 -9.46
C THR A 38 2.93 6.00 -9.27
N LEU A 39 3.26 6.41 -8.06
CA LEU A 39 3.85 7.73 -7.81
C LEU A 39 5.19 7.88 -8.52
N ILE A 40 6.06 6.87 -8.42
CA ILE A 40 7.36 6.84 -9.09
C ILE A 40 7.18 6.88 -10.61
N ASP A 41 6.28 6.06 -11.15
CA ASP A 41 6.00 5.99 -12.59
C ASP A 41 5.50 7.33 -13.16
N ASN A 42 4.80 8.12 -12.35
CA ASN A 42 4.30 9.44 -12.69
C ASN A 42 5.25 10.59 -12.29
N GLN A 43 6.51 10.29 -11.95
CA GLN A 43 7.54 11.25 -11.55
C GLN A 43 7.19 12.07 -10.29
N LYS A 44 6.29 11.56 -9.47
CA LYS A 44 5.91 12.16 -8.19
C LYS A 44 6.85 11.69 -7.07
N TYR A 45 8.13 11.98 -7.23
CA TYR A 45 9.18 11.46 -6.34
C TYR A 45 9.07 12.03 -4.92
N ALA A 46 8.80 13.32 -4.78
CA ALA A 46 8.59 13.94 -3.47
C ALA A 46 7.42 13.32 -2.72
N GLU A 47 6.29 13.10 -3.40
CA GLU A 47 5.13 12.43 -2.81
C GLU A 47 5.46 10.99 -2.42
N SER A 48 6.19 10.25 -3.25
CA SER A 48 6.60 8.88 -2.94
C SER A 48 7.48 8.83 -1.68
N TRP A 49 8.35 9.81 -1.49
CA TRP A 49 9.14 9.91 -0.26
C TRP A 49 8.25 10.18 0.96
N ALA A 50 7.32 11.12 0.85
CA ALA A 50 6.40 11.49 1.94
C ALA A 50 5.50 10.31 2.34
N GLU A 51 5.06 9.49 1.38
CA GLU A 51 4.26 8.28 1.59
C GLU A 51 5.09 7.08 2.09
N GLY A 52 6.40 7.18 2.06
CA GLY A 52 7.29 6.16 2.60
C GLY A 52 7.18 6.01 4.11
N SER A 53 7.68 4.90 4.63
CA SER A 53 7.72 4.64 6.06
C SER A 53 8.65 5.61 6.79
N VAL A 54 8.53 5.67 8.12
CA VAL A 54 9.50 6.39 8.94
C VAL A 54 10.91 5.85 8.71
N LEU A 55 11.06 4.51 8.61
CA LEU A 55 12.36 3.87 8.33
C LEU A 55 12.97 4.34 7.02
N PHE A 56 12.15 4.51 5.99
CA PHE A 56 12.61 5.03 4.69
C PHE A 56 13.07 6.48 4.80
N ARG A 57 12.25 7.32 5.39
CA ARG A 57 12.51 8.77 5.48
C ARG A 57 13.66 9.16 6.38
N VAL A 58 13.99 8.36 7.41
CA VAL A 58 15.18 8.61 8.24
C VAL A 58 16.47 8.18 7.58
N ARG A 59 16.42 7.30 6.58
CA ARG A 59 17.61 6.77 5.86
C ARG A 59 17.96 7.57 4.64
N VAL A 60 16.98 8.16 3.99
CA VAL A 60 17.18 8.94 2.76
C VAL A 60 16.40 10.25 2.87
N THR A 61 17.06 11.36 2.57
CA THR A 61 16.40 12.66 2.54
C THR A 61 15.53 12.78 1.29
N GLU A 62 14.47 13.57 1.36
CA GLU A 62 13.62 13.87 0.21
C GLU A 62 14.41 14.31 -1.03
N LYS A 63 15.30 15.26 -0.85
CA LYS A 63 16.14 15.79 -1.92
C LYS A 63 17.05 14.72 -2.56
N SER A 64 17.67 13.89 -1.74
CA SER A 64 18.52 12.79 -2.23
C SER A 64 17.67 11.75 -2.97
N TRP A 65 16.51 11.42 -2.46
CA TRP A 65 15.56 10.51 -3.09
C TRP A 65 15.09 11.00 -4.45
N GLU A 66 14.60 12.24 -4.52
CA GLU A 66 14.16 12.85 -5.78
C GLU A 66 15.28 12.84 -6.83
N SER A 67 16.49 13.29 -6.45
CA SER A 67 17.62 13.38 -7.37
C SER A 67 18.04 12.00 -7.88
N THR A 68 18.24 11.04 -7.00
CA THR A 68 18.71 9.70 -7.37
C THR A 68 17.66 8.96 -8.21
N THR A 69 16.40 9.06 -7.81
CA THR A 69 15.30 8.36 -8.49
C THR A 69 15.02 8.95 -9.87
N SER A 70 15.05 10.26 -10.02
CA SER A 70 14.86 10.91 -11.31
C SER A 70 15.95 10.51 -12.31
N ILE A 71 17.22 10.53 -11.90
CA ILE A 71 18.35 10.11 -12.75
C ILE A 71 18.19 8.66 -13.19
N PHE A 72 17.85 7.78 -12.25
CA PHE A 72 17.65 6.37 -12.56
C PHE A 72 16.49 6.15 -13.52
N ARG A 73 15.34 6.78 -13.25
CA ARG A 73 14.14 6.64 -14.08
C ARG A 73 14.31 7.25 -15.47
N GLU A 74 15.04 8.34 -15.61
CA GLU A 74 15.44 8.87 -16.93
C GLU A 74 16.27 7.84 -17.71
N ALA A 75 17.19 7.16 -17.05
CA ALA A 75 18.06 6.18 -17.69
C ALA A 75 17.26 4.97 -18.24
N VAL A 76 16.30 4.45 -17.48
CA VAL A 76 15.52 3.26 -17.87
C VAL A 76 14.27 3.58 -18.69
N GLY A 77 13.77 4.79 -18.64
CA GLY A 77 12.55 5.23 -19.33
C GLY A 77 11.25 4.83 -18.60
N HIS A 78 10.14 4.93 -19.33
CA HIS A 78 8.82 4.59 -18.77
C HIS A 78 8.67 3.10 -18.55
N ILE A 79 7.85 2.74 -17.57
CA ILE A 79 7.43 1.37 -17.36
C ILE A 79 6.58 0.90 -18.55
N VAL A 80 6.89 -0.25 -19.09
CA VAL A 80 6.12 -0.89 -20.17
C VAL A 80 5.13 -1.89 -19.60
N TRP A 81 5.60 -2.75 -18.69
CA TRP A 81 4.75 -3.65 -17.93
C TRP A 81 5.43 -4.04 -16.60
N ARG A 82 4.62 -4.48 -15.66
CA ARG A 82 5.04 -4.93 -14.34
C ARG A 82 4.08 -5.99 -13.83
N ASP A 83 4.62 -7.16 -13.44
CA ASP A 83 3.85 -8.26 -12.88
C ASP A 83 4.44 -8.68 -11.53
N VAL A 84 3.57 -9.03 -10.59
CA VAL A 84 4.00 -9.57 -9.29
C VAL A 84 4.62 -10.95 -9.53
N ASP A 85 5.86 -11.13 -9.09
CA ASP A 85 6.57 -12.40 -9.12
C ASP A 85 6.39 -13.17 -7.81
N SER A 86 6.55 -12.49 -6.68
CA SER A 86 6.34 -13.09 -5.36
C SER A 86 6.01 -12.05 -4.28
N VAL A 87 5.38 -12.53 -3.22
CA VAL A 87 5.10 -11.76 -2.00
C VAL A 87 5.51 -12.61 -0.80
N SER A 88 6.30 -12.05 0.10
CA SER A 88 6.75 -12.72 1.32
C SER A 88 6.49 -11.84 2.53
N LEU A 89 5.96 -12.43 3.59
CA LEU A 89 5.86 -11.79 4.90
C LEU A 89 7.02 -12.29 5.76
N VAL A 90 7.79 -11.38 6.32
CA VAL A 90 9.00 -11.70 7.11
C VAL A 90 9.06 -10.84 8.37
N GLY A 91 9.69 -11.38 9.42
CA GLY A 91 9.94 -10.66 10.68
C GLY A 91 11.24 -9.89 10.70
N GLU A 92 12.12 -10.14 9.73
CA GLU A 92 13.46 -9.58 9.66
C GLU A 92 13.81 -9.17 8.24
N LEU A 93 14.51 -8.06 8.10
CA LEU A 93 15.19 -7.65 6.87
C LEU A 93 16.62 -7.19 7.22
N PRO A 94 17.60 -7.40 6.32
CA PRO A 94 18.97 -6.96 6.54
C PRO A 94 19.04 -5.46 6.83
N ASN A 95 19.76 -5.08 7.90
CA ASN A 95 19.96 -3.69 8.33
C ASN A 95 18.68 -2.93 8.72
N MET A 96 17.61 -3.65 9.04
CA MET A 96 16.36 -3.10 9.54
C MET A 96 16.10 -3.59 10.98
N PRO A 97 15.41 -2.82 11.82
CA PRO A 97 14.96 -3.32 13.12
C PRO A 97 13.97 -4.46 12.93
N ASP A 98 13.88 -5.34 13.93
CA ASP A 98 12.87 -6.40 13.94
C ASP A 98 11.47 -5.79 13.84
N GLY A 99 10.58 -6.44 13.10
CA GLY A 99 9.23 -5.94 12.89
C GLY A 99 8.44 -6.81 11.93
N GLN A 100 7.33 -6.27 11.44
CA GLN A 100 6.53 -6.92 10.42
C GLN A 100 6.84 -6.28 9.06
N TYR A 101 7.36 -7.08 8.16
CA TYR A 101 7.74 -6.67 6.82
C TYR A 101 7.05 -7.51 5.76
N ALA A 102 6.87 -6.92 4.61
CA ALA A 102 6.48 -7.59 3.39
C ALA A 102 7.49 -7.26 2.30
N THR A 103 7.89 -8.26 1.53
CA THR A 103 8.69 -8.08 0.33
C THR A 103 7.83 -8.41 -0.87
N VAL A 104 7.59 -7.42 -1.72
CA VAL A 104 6.90 -7.60 -3.00
C VAL A 104 7.95 -7.52 -4.10
N ARG A 105 8.05 -8.60 -4.86
CA ARG A 105 8.97 -8.73 -5.97
C ARG A 105 8.19 -8.69 -7.27
N TYR A 106 8.64 -7.86 -8.19
CA TYR A 106 8.05 -7.73 -9.51
C TYR A 106 9.04 -8.12 -10.59
N ARG A 107 8.54 -8.72 -11.64
CA ARG A 107 9.21 -8.72 -12.94
C ARG A 107 8.68 -7.53 -13.72
N SER A 108 9.56 -6.77 -14.33
CA SER A 108 9.19 -5.56 -15.04
C SER A 108 10.04 -5.30 -16.27
N LYS A 109 9.48 -4.50 -17.17
CA LYS A 109 10.15 -4.02 -18.36
C LYS A 109 9.98 -2.52 -18.44
N PHE A 110 11.07 -1.82 -18.63
CA PHE A 110 11.10 -0.40 -18.95
C PHE A 110 11.48 -0.21 -20.44
N GLU A 111 11.25 0.97 -20.97
CA GLU A 111 11.56 1.27 -22.37
C GLU A 111 13.01 0.95 -22.76
N ARG A 112 13.96 1.24 -21.87
CA ARG A 112 15.41 1.09 -22.12
C ARG A 112 16.08 0.03 -21.23
N LYS A 113 15.30 -0.73 -20.46
CA LYS A 113 15.83 -1.81 -19.63
C LYS A 113 14.79 -2.94 -19.56
N THR A 114 15.16 -4.08 -20.17
CA THR A 114 14.35 -5.30 -20.13
C THR A 114 14.79 -6.19 -19.00
N ASP A 115 13.98 -7.20 -18.66
CA ASP A 115 14.31 -8.24 -17.65
C ASP A 115 14.70 -7.67 -16.28
N CYS A 116 13.95 -6.66 -15.82
CA CYS A 116 14.16 -6.07 -14.53
C CYS A 116 13.46 -6.84 -13.43
N ILE A 117 14.07 -6.82 -12.25
CA ILE A 117 13.45 -7.21 -10.99
C ILE A 117 13.34 -5.97 -10.12
N GLU A 118 12.12 -5.59 -9.77
CA GLU A 118 11.87 -4.56 -8.78
C GLU A 118 11.53 -5.22 -7.44
N ILE A 119 12.14 -4.76 -6.38
CA ILE A 119 11.92 -5.26 -5.02
C ILE A 119 11.45 -4.09 -4.17
N VAL A 120 10.22 -4.21 -3.65
CA VAL A 120 9.64 -3.24 -2.73
C VAL A 120 9.52 -3.93 -1.37
N ASN A 121 10.25 -3.44 -0.39
CA ASN A 121 10.07 -3.85 0.99
C ASN A 121 9.17 -2.86 1.70
N LEU A 122 8.18 -3.37 2.41
CA LEU A 122 7.23 -2.59 3.18
C LEU A 122 7.31 -2.98 4.66
N THR A 123 7.03 -2.02 5.52
CA THR A 123 6.85 -2.24 6.95
C THR A 123 5.42 -1.90 7.34
N LEU A 124 4.89 -2.62 8.32
CA LEU A 124 3.57 -2.33 8.86
C LEU A 124 3.69 -1.23 9.93
N GLU A 125 3.14 -0.05 9.62
CA GLU A 125 3.09 1.11 10.52
C GLU A 125 1.63 1.48 10.78
N ASN A 126 1.20 1.44 12.05
CA ASN A 126 -0.17 1.79 12.44
C ASN A 126 -1.25 1.09 11.60
N GLY A 127 -1.04 -0.19 11.27
CA GLY A 127 -1.96 -0.97 10.45
C GLY A 127 -1.88 -0.71 8.95
N LEU A 128 -0.93 0.09 8.48
CA LEU A 128 -0.73 0.41 7.06
C LEU A 128 0.64 -0.11 6.58
N TRP A 129 0.65 -0.74 5.43
CA TRP A 129 1.89 -1.11 4.75
C TRP A 129 2.50 0.12 4.07
N ARG A 130 3.71 0.49 4.49
CA ARG A 130 4.46 1.63 3.93
C ARG A 130 5.82 1.17 3.44
N VAL A 131 6.27 1.75 2.34
CA VAL A 131 7.55 1.38 1.73
C VAL A 131 8.71 1.73 2.64
N ALA A 132 9.55 0.73 2.90
CA ALA A 132 10.78 0.85 3.69
C ALA A 132 12.04 0.87 2.80
N SER A 133 12.00 0.23 1.64
CA SER A 133 13.06 0.30 0.63
C SER A 133 12.56 -0.11 -0.75
N TYR A 134 13.28 0.34 -1.77
CA TYR A 134 13.01 0.02 -3.17
C TYR A 134 14.32 -0.20 -3.92
N THR A 135 14.37 -1.26 -4.70
CA THR A 135 15.55 -1.63 -5.48
C THR A 135 15.12 -2.13 -6.85
N ILE A 136 15.89 -1.79 -7.88
CA ILE A 136 15.78 -2.38 -9.22
C ILE A 136 17.10 -3.07 -9.55
N LYS A 137 17.01 -4.28 -10.14
CA LYS A 137 18.13 -5.08 -10.61
C LYS A 137 17.96 -5.42 -12.08
#